data_344c4ce3356792e4ba276fff886d79dc
#
_entry.id   344c4ce3356792e4ba276fff886d79dc
#
_cell.length_a   1.000
_cell.length_b   1.000
_cell.length_c   1.000
_cell.angle_alpha   90.00
_cell.angle_beta   90.00
_cell.angle_gamma   90.00
#
_symmetry.space_group_name_H-M   'P 1'
#
loop_
_entity.id
_entity.type
_entity.pdbx_description
1 polymer ?
#
loop_
_entity_poly.entity_id
_entity_poly.type
_entity_poly.pdbx_seq_one_letter_code
_entity_poly.pdbx_strand_id
1 'polypeptide(L)'
;MQEKTGHSEPLQPTMELFSAISDEIRLKILMILYRSEFTVNELKEILYIHQSNASRHLSKLSACGLLKDRREGTKAFYGLSDDLFMSGSILDIIHKAWNQLPDVAIVQSKVEEKLIERRNNYSTKFHKLSEAGGSLKAQISLFSKLMTPFEHAIDIGCGEGGDLSFMLAHRCKKVTAVDIQKTTVKGVAKLAKERGIGNIDIIEADMRKIPLSDACADLILMSQVLHHAPSPGEALAEAVRLLKPNGTLALLDLAEHNEEELRETHGHIWLGFSEKRIRFLLQDLPCQIAEMEIVPSEESEEKKLPAICFIVK
;
A
#
# COMPACT_ATOMS: atom_id res chain seq x y z
N MET A 1 2.60 23.67 -47.45
CA MET A 1 1.87 24.06 -46.22
C MET A 1 0.70 23.09 -46.10
N GLN A 2 0.82 22.06 -45.30
CA GLN A 2 -0.29 21.16 -44.96
C GLN A 2 -0.76 21.57 -43.55
N GLU A 3 -2.00 22.03 -43.48
CA GLU A 3 -2.69 22.35 -42.24
C GLU A 3 -2.83 21.04 -41.42
N LYS A 4 -2.28 21.06 -40.22
CA LYS A 4 -2.58 20.04 -39.21
C LYS A 4 -3.99 20.32 -38.70
N THR A 5 -4.96 19.55 -39.19
CA THR A 5 -6.29 19.46 -38.58
C THR A 5 -6.14 18.86 -37.21
N GLY A 6 -6.22 19.70 -36.18
CA GLY A 6 -6.35 19.26 -34.80
C GLY A 6 -7.66 18.48 -34.66
N HIS A 7 -7.55 17.16 -34.44
CA HIS A 7 -8.67 16.37 -33.96
C HIS A 7 -8.95 16.81 -32.52
N SER A 8 -9.94 17.66 -32.32
CA SER A 8 -10.52 17.88 -31.01
C SER A 8 -11.19 16.56 -30.59
N GLU A 9 -10.72 15.96 -29.50
CA GLU A 9 -11.43 14.84 -28.88
C GLU A 9 -12.89 15.26 -28.62
N PRO A 10 -13.85 14.34 -28.78
CA PRO A 10 -15.24 14.66 -28.60
C PRO A 10 -15.52 15.14 -27.17
N LEU A 11 -16.14 16.29 -26.98
CA LEU A 11 -16.49 16.89 -25.68
C LEU A 11 -17.39 15.99 -24.81
N GLN A 12 -18.07 15.03 -25.38
CA GLN A 12 -19.04 14.17 -24.72
C GLN A 12 -18.44 13.31 -23.58
N PRO A 13 -17.28 12.63 -23.75
CA PRO A 13 -16.65 11.87 -22.66
C PRO A 13 -16.22 12.76 -21.48
N THR A 14 -15.74 13.96 -21.75
CA THR A 14 -15.33 14.92 -20.72
C THR A 14 -16.53 15.43 -19.90
N MET A 15 -17.66 15.71 -20.54
CA MET A 15 -18.89 16.15 -19.86
C MET A 15 -19.50 15.03 -19.01
N GLU A 16 -19.43 13.78 -19.48
CA GLU A 16 -19.84 12.60 -18.71
C GLU A 16 -18.99 12.40 -17.46
N LEU A 17 -17.68 12.57 -17.57
CA LEU A 17 -16.75 12.52 -16.46
C LEU A 17 -17.09 13.59 -15.40
N PHE A 18 -17.24 14.87 -15.79
CA PHE A 18 -17.64 15.92 -14.86
C PHE A 18 -19.00 15.63 -14.22
N SER A 19 -19.97 15.16 -15.00
CA SER A 19 -21.27 14.72 -14.46
C SER A 19 -21.11 13.55 -13.48
N ALA A 20 -20.17 12.64 -13.70
CA ALA A 20 -19.92 11.51 -12.80
C ALA A 20 -19.34 11.96 -11.46
N ILE A 21 -18.43 12.92 -11.43
CA ILE A 21 -17.79 13.40 -10.19
C ILE A 21 -18.57 14.51 -9.48
N SER A 22 -19.58 15.12 -10.07
CA SER A 22 -20.36 16.23 -9.51
C SER A 22 -21.45 15.81 -8.52
N ASP A 23 -21.27 14.74 -7.78
CA ASP A 23 -22.22 14.20 -6.81
C ASP A 23 -21.48 13.79 -5.53
N GLU A 24 -22.00 14.21 -4.39
CA GLU A 24 -21.36 14.04 -3.10
C GLU A 24 -21.11 12.56 -2.74
N ILE A 25 -22.08 11.68 -2.99
CA ILE A 25 -21.93 10.25 -2.70
C ILE A 25 -20.87 9.62 -3.61
N ARG A 26 -20.83 10.01 -4.89
CA ARG A 26 -19.83 9.50 -5.81
C ARG A 26 -18.43 9.99 -5.48
N LEU A 27 -18.26 11.23 -5.05
CA LEU A 27 -16.99 11.73 -4.51
C LEU A 27 -16.55 10.91 -3.30
N LYS A 28 -17.47 10.63 -2.37
CA LYS A 28 -17.20 9.78 -1.19
C LYS A 28 -16.78 8.36 -1.62
N ILE A 29 -17.50 7.75 -2.55
CA ILE A 29 -17.14 6.43 -3.09
C ILE A 29 -15.73 6.45 -3.69
N LEU A 30 -15.39 7.41 -4.54
CA LEU A 30 -14.06 7.52 -5.14
C LEU A 30 -12.97 7.65 -4.07
N MET A 31 -13.18 8.45 -3.03
CA MET A 31 -12.21 8.63 -1.95
C MET A 31 -12.10 7.41 -1.03
N ILE A 32 -13.19 6.68 -0.80
CA ILE A 32 -13.15 5.40 -0.10
C ILE A 32 -12.35 4.37 -0.91
N LEU A 33 -12.63 4.28 -2.22
CA LEU A 33 -11.96 3.36 -3.13
C LEU A 33 -10.49 3.77 -3.43
N TYR A 34 -10.14 5.01 -3.19
CA TYR A 34 -8.75 5.46 -3.18
C TYR A 34 -7.93 4.77 -2.07
N ARG A 35 -8.59 4.50 -0.92
CA ARG A 35 -7.96 3.87 0.26
C ARG A 35 -7.82 2.35 0.13
N SER A 36 -8.79 1.67 -0.49
CA SER A 36 -8.79 0.21 -0.74
C SER A 36 -9.95 -0.18 -1.64
N GLU A 37 -9.98 -1.43 -2.10
CA GLU A 37 -11.16 -2.00 -2.74
C GLU A 37 -12.21 -2.37 -1.72
N PHE A 38 -13.49 -2.13 -2.05
CA PHE A 38 -14.63 -2.45 -1.20
C PHE A 38 -15.77 -3.08 -1.99
N THR A 39 -16.55 -3.92 -1.33
CA THR A 39 -17.80 -4.47 -1.87
C THR A 39 -18.92 -3.43 -1.75
N VAL A 40 -20.01 -3.64 -2.50
CA VAL A 40 -21.23 -2.81 -2.39
C VAL A 40 -21.76 -2.78 -0.96
N ASN A 41 -21.71 -3.93 -0.25
CA ASN A 41 -22.19 -4.03 1.12
C ASN A 41 -21.35 -3.19 2.10
N GLU A 42 -20.03 -3.22 1.96
CA GLU A 42 -19.15 -2.40 2.81
C GLU A 42 -19.32 -0.91 2.51
N LEU A 43 -19.42 -0.52 1.25
CA LEU A 43 -19.69 0.87 0.86
C LEU A 43 -21.03 1.38 1.42
N LYS A 44 -22.07 0.52 1.37
CA LYS A 44 -23.38 0.80 1.98
C LYS A 44 -23.26 1.05 3.49
N GLU A 45 -22.48 0.23 4.20
CA GLU A 45 -22.26 0.35 5.64
C GLU A 45 -21.47 1.62 5.98
N ILE A 46 -20.38 1.91 5.26
CA ILE A 46 -19.53 3.09 5.47
C ILE A 46 -20.32 4.39 5.23
N LEU A 47 -21.12 4.43 4.15
CA LEU A 47 -21.84 5.64 3.72
C LEU A 47 -23.26 5.76 4.30
N TYR A 48 -23.76 4.74 5.03
CA TYR A 48 -25.15 4.67 5.53
C TYR A 48 -26.22 4.89 4.45
N ILE A 49 -26.03 4.27 3.27
CA ILE A 49 -26.99 4.35 2.15
C ILE A 49 -27.60 3.00 1.83
N HIS A 50 -28.74 2.99 1.12
CA HIS A 50 -29.32 1.75 0.64
C HIS A 50 -28.47 1.10 -0.45
N GLN A 51 -28.45 -0.23 -0.49
CA GLN A 51 -27.68 -1.02 -1.46
C GLN A 51 -28.00 -0.64 -2.92
N SER A 52 -29.27 -0.41 -3.24
CA SER A 52 -29.70 0.02 -4.58
C SER A 52 -29.11 1.38 -4.98
N ASN A 53 -28.94 2.27 -4.00
CA ASN A 53 -28.32 3.59 -4.23
C ASN A 53 -26.82 3.44 -4.46
N ALA A 54 -26.12 2.67 -3.61
CA ALA A 54 -24.71 2.37 -3.80
C ALA A 54 -24.44 1.75 -5.17
N SER A 55 -25.20 0.73 -5.57
CA SER A 55 -25.07 0.07 -6.88
C SER A 55 -25.28 1.04 -8.06
N ARG A 56 -26.24 1.96 -7.96
CA ARG A 56 -26.48 2.97 -9.00
C ARG A 56 -25.29 3.95 -9.15
N HIS A 57 -24.73 4.39 -8.03
CA HIS A 57 -23.57 5.29 -8.07
C HIS A 57 -22.34 4.57 -8.62
N LEU A 58 -22.09 3.33 -8.20
CA LEU A 58 -21.00 2.49 -8.72
C LEU A 58 -21.14 2.27 -10.23
N SER A 59 -22.33 1.89 -10.70
CA SER A 59 -22.57 1.70 -12.15
C SER A 59 -22.27 2.94 -12.97
N LYS A 60 -22.63 4.15 -12.47
CA LYS A 60 -22.33 5.40 -13.16
C LYS A 60 -20.84 5.71 -13.20
N LEU A 61 -20.12 5.45 -12.11
CA LEU A 61 -18.67 5.62 -12.05
C LEU A 61 -17.92 4.63 -12.95
N SER A 62 -18.36 3.36 -12.96
CA SER A 62 -17.80 2.33 -13.84
C SER A 62 -18.03 2.63 -15.31
N ALA A 63 -19.23 3.14 -15.68
CA ALA A 63 -19.54 3.52 -17.06
C ALA A 63 -18.64 4.65 -17.59
N CYS A 64 -18.09 5.48 -16.70
CA CYS A 64 -17.14 6.53 -17.05
C CYS A 64 -15.66 6.08 -16.96
N GLY A 65 -15.41 4.78 -16.75
CA GLY A 65 -14.05 4.25 -16.65
C GLY A 65 -13.28 4.64 -15.38
N LEU A 66 -13.96 5.21 -14.37
CA LEU A 66 -13.33 5.62 -13.11
C LEU A 66 -13.07 4.48 -12.15
N LEU A 67 -13.82 3.38 -12.30
CA LEU A 67 -13.71 2.20 -11.45
C LEU A 67 -13.35 0.97 -12.28
N LYS A 68 -12.58 0.08 -11.67
CA LYS A 68 -12.46 -1.31 -12.03
C LYS A 68 -13.29 -2.15 -11.06
N ASP A 69 -13.92 -3.20 -11.55
CA ASP A 69 -14.57 -4.19 -10.72
C ASP A 69 -13.98 -5.57 -10.99
N ARG A 70 -14.01 -6.37 -9.96
CA ARG A 70 -13.52 -7.72 -9.98
C ARG A 70 -14.53 -8.61 -9.23
N ARG A 71 -14.82 -9.78 -9.79
CA ARG A 71 -15.77 -10.73 -9.19
C ARG A 71 -15.04 -11.91 -8.58
N GLU A 72 -15.49 -12.28 -7.40
CA GLU A 72 -15.04 -13.48 -6.72
C GLU A 72 -16.22 -14.19 -6.09
N GLY A 73 -16.53 -15.38 -6.58
CA GLY A 73 -17.75 -16.07 -6.20
C GLY A 73 -18.98 -15.18 -6.41
N THR A 74 -19.71 -14.92 -5.34
CA THR A 74 -20.91 -14.05 -5.34
C THR A 74 -20.61 -12.59 -5.01
N LYS A 75 -19.35 -12.24 -4.67
CA LYS A 75 -18.94 -10.89 -4.28
C LYS A 75 -18.35 -10.13 -5.48
N ALA A 76 -18.68 -8.84 -5.60
CA ALA A 76 -18.04 -7.91 -6.51
C ALA A 76 -17.28 -6.87 -5.68
N PHE A 77 -15.99 -6.73 -5.93
CA PHE A 77 -15.10 -5.73 -5.34
C PHE A 77 -14.87 -4.62 -6.34
N TYR A 78 -14.96 -3.39 -5.88
CA TYR A 78 -14.75 -2.18 -6.68
C TYR A 78 -13.48 -1.48 -6.20
N GLY A 79 -12.69 -1.00 -7.15
CA GLY A 79 -11.50 -0.19 -6.93
C GLY A 79 -11.41 0.93 -7.94
N LEU A 80 -10.50 1.88 -7.73
CA LEU A 80 -10.24 2.89 -8.75
C LEU A 80 -9.54 2.28 -9.95
N SER A 81 -9.87 2.74 -11.16
CA SER A 81 -9.16 2.33 -12.37
C SER A 81 -7.73 2.89 -12.38
N ASP A 82 -6.80 2.18 -13.02
CA ASP A 82 -5.41 2.62 -13.14
C ASP A 82 -5.30 3.91 -13.94
N ASP A 83 -6.18 4.13 -14.92
CA ASP A 83 -6.21 5.35 -15.73
C ASP A 83 -6.57 6.58 -14.90
N LEU A 84 -7.43 6.44 -13.89
CA LEU A 84 -7.72 7.52 -12.96
C LEU A 84 -6.49 7.89 -12.13
N PHE A 85 -5.68 6.92 -11.70
CA PHE A 85 -4.42 7.20 -11.00
C PHE A 85 -3.41 7.94 -11.88
N MET A 86 -3.36 7.65 -13.16
CA MET A 86 -2.47 8.35 -14.11
C MET A 86 -2.96 9.76 -14.44
N SER A 87 -4.20 10.09 -14.12
CA SER A 87 -4.81 11.41 -14.36
C SER A 87 -4.72 12.28 -13.10
N GLY A 88 -3.50 12.65 -12.70
CA GLY A 88 -3.24 13.43 -11.46
C GLY A 88 -4.16 14.65 -11.32
N SER A 89 -4.42 15.38 -12.41
CA SER A 89 -5.30 16.55 -12.39
C SER A 89 -6.74 16.23 -11.96
N ILE A 90 -7.28 15.07 -12.31
CA ILE A 90 -8.65 14.67 -11.93
C ILE A 90 -8.67 14.27 -10.45
N LEU A 91 -7.68 13.52 -9.99
CA LEU A 91 -7.55 13.17 -8.58
C LEU A 91 -7.40 14.40 -7.70
N ASP A 92 -6.62 15.40 -8.11
CA ASP A 92 -6.48 16.66 -7.38
C ASP A 92 -7.82 17.39 -7.23
N ILE A 93 -8.65 17.40 -8.28
CA ILE A 93 -9.99 17.98 -8.23
C ILE A 93 -10.85 17.19 -7.23
N ILE A 94 -10.82 15.86 -7.28
CA ILE A 94 -11.57 14.99 -6.38
C ILE A 94 -11.12 15.21 -4.92
N HIS A 95 -9.82 15.27 -4.65
CA HIS A 95 -9.27 15.55 -3.33
C HIS A 95 -9.68 16.93 -2.80
N LYS A 96 -9.60 17.97 -3.62
CA LYS A 96 -10.05 19.31 -3.23
C LYS A 96 -11.53 19.35 -2.90
N ALA A 97 -12.36 18.70 -3.72
CA ALA A 97 -13.80 18.62 -3.48
C ALA A 97 -14.12 17.80 -2.22
N TRP A 98 -13.45 16.68 -2.02
CA TRP A 98 -13.57 15.85 -0.84
C TRP A 98 -13.31 16.63 0.45
N ASN A 99 -12.19 17.38 0.51
CA ASN A 99 -11.80 18.15 1.70
C ASN A 99 -12.79 19.27 2.07
N GLN A 100 -13.74 19.62 1.19
CA GLN A 100 -14.80 20.57 1.44
C GLN A 100 -16.10 19.94 1.98
N LEU A 101 -16.20 18.60 2.00
CA LEU A 101 -17.38 17.91 2.51
C LEU A 101 -17.42 17.97 4.05
N PRO A 102 -18.60 18.18 4.65
CA PRO A 102 -18.71 18.40 6.07
C PRO A 102 -18.44 17.16 6.94
N ASP A 103 -18.60 15.96 6.39
CA ASP A 103 -18.53 14.69 7.10
C ASP A 103 -17.29 13.83 6.75
N VAL A 104 -16.28 14.44 6.13
CA VAL A 104 -15.02 13.77 5.74
C VAL A 104 -14.41 12.96 6.89
N ALA A 105 -14.27 13.57 8.05
CA ALA A 105 -13.67 12.91 9.22
C ALA A 105 -14.46 11.67 9.67
N ILE A 106 -15.79 11.71 9.58
CA ILE A 106 -16.65 10.59 9.94
C ILE A 106 -16.46 9.44 8.93
N VAL A 107 -16.48 9.76 7.64
CA VAL A 107 -16.29 8.75 6.58
C VAL A 107 -14.88 8.14 6.67
N GLN A 108 -13.84 8.95 6.89
CA GLN A 108 -12.48 8.46 7.07
C GLN A 108 -12.35 7.51 8.26
N SER A 109 -12.95 7.86 9.42
CA SER A 109 -12.96 7.00 10.59
C SER A 109 -13.65 5.66 10.32
N LYS A 110 -14.77 5.66 9.58
CA LYS A 110 -15.48 4.43 9.20
C LYS A 110 -14.68 3.54 8.24
N VAL A 111 -13.98 4.14 7.30
CA VAL A 111 -13.07 3.41 6.40
C VAL A 111 -11.95 2.76 7.22
N GLU A 112 -11.33 3.53 8.12
CA GLU A 112 -10.25 3.04 8.99
C GLU A 112 -10.74 1.89 9.89
N GLU A 113 -11.90 2.06 10.56
CA GLU A 113 -12.51 1.00 11.36
C GLU A 113 -12.69 -0.30 10.55
N LYS A 114 -13.19 -0.17 9.29
CA LYS A 114 -13.42 -1.33 8.43
C LYS A 114 -12.12 -2.02 8.00
N LEU A 115 -11.09 -1.25 7.71
CA LEU A 115 -9.77 -1.78 7.36
C LEU A 115 -9.09 -2.44 8.57
N ILE A 116 -9.22 -1.86 9.76
CA ILE A 116 -8.73 -2.44 11.01
C ILE A 116 -9.51 -3.72 11.35
N GLU A 117 -10.83 -3.74 11.16
CA GLU A 117 -11.66 -4.94 11.35
C GLU A 117 -11.17 -6.09 10.44
N ARG A 118 -10.94 -5.82 9.15
CA ARG A 118 -10.35 -6.79 8.23
C ARG A 118 -9.03 -7.33 8.77
N ARG A 119 -8.10 -6.47 9.17
CA ARG A 119 -6.80 -6.87 9.73
C ARG A 119 -6.94 -7.68 11.02
N ASN A 120 -7.79 -7.26 11.96
CA ASN A 120 -7.92 -7.90 13.27
C ASN A 120 -8.62 -9.26 13.22
N ASN A 121 -9.56 -9.45 12.30
CA ASN A 121 -10.22 -10.75 12.11
C ASN A 121 -9.24 -11.86 11.71
N TYR A 122 -8.03 -11.49 11.29
CA TYR A 122 -6.98 -12.40 10.80
C TYR A 122 -5.78 -12.53 11.73
N SER A 123 -5.54 -11.55 12.63
CA SER A 123 -4.39 -11.56 13.55
C SER A 123 -4.32 -12.78 14.48
N THR A 124 -5.41 -13.49 14.68
CA THR A 124 -5.46 -14.73 15.48
C THR A 124 -5.02 -15.99 14.71
N LYS A 125 -4.81 -15.90 13.38
CA LYS A 125 -4.39 -17.02 12.51
C LYS A 125 -2.94 -16.92 12.02
N PHE A 126 -2.19 -15.91 12.46
CA PHE A 126 -0.86 -15.53 11.94
C PHE A 126 0.30 -16.50 12.21
N HIS A 127 0.05 -17.75 12.56
CA HIS A 127 1.12 -18.72 12.83
C HIS A 127 1.80 -19.35 11.59
N LYS A 128 1.49 -18.90 10.37
CA LYS A 128 2.11 -19.43 9.14
C LYS A 128 2.42 -18.35 8.09
N LEU A 129 3.04 -17.25 8.51
CA LEU A 129 3.38 -16.12 7.62
C LEU A 129 4.50 -16.43 6.60
N SER A 130 5.28 -17.49 6.80
CA SER A 130 6.37 -17.86 5.88
C SER A 130 5.91 -18.49 4.56
N GLU A 131 4.64 -18.88 4.45
CA GLU A 131 4.15 -19.62 3.27
C GLU A 131 3.54 -18.73 2.17
N ALA A 132 3.07 -17.52 2.50
CA ALA A 132 2.48 -16.59 1.50
C ALA A 132 3.37 -15.37 1.18
N GLY A 133 4.40 -15.13 1.96
CA GLY A 133 5.29 -13.98 1.79
C GLY A 133 6.42 -14.26 0.79
N GLY A 134 6.57 -13.41 -0.16
CA GLY A 134 7.49 -13.30 -1.27
C GLY A 134 8.62 -14.33 -1.40
N SER A 135 8.93 -14.72 -2.62
CA SER A 135 9.91 -15.76 -2.88
C SER A 135 11.28 -15.37 -2.31
N LEU A 136 12.05 -16.33 -1.79
CA LEU A 136 13.45 -16.15 -1.38
C LEU A 136 14.25 -15.45 -2.49
N LYS A 137 13.94 -15.72 -3.75
CA LYS A 137 14.52 -15.07 -4.94
C LYS A 137 14.28 -13.56 -4.94
N ALA A 138 13.08 -13.09 -4.61
CA ALA A 138 12.77 -11.66 -4.53
C ALA A 138 13.56 -10.98 -3.39
N GLN A 139 13.68 -11.63 -2.25
CA GLN A 139 14.51 -11.15 -1.15
C GLN A 139 16.00 -11.10 -1.54
N ILE A 140 16.52 -12.13 -2.18
CA ILE A 140 17.91 -12.17 -2.68
C ILE A 140 18.11 -11.05 -3.73
N SER A 141 17.17 -10.85 -4.66
CA SER A 141 17.25 -9.76 -5.64
C SER A 141 17.32 -8.41 -4.94
N LEU A 142 16.43 -8.13 -3.98
CA LEU A 142 16.45 -6.88 -3.23
C LEU A 142 17.78 -6.68 -2.49
N PHE A 143 18.23 -7.69 -1.73
CA PHE A 143 19.45 -7.59 -0.93
C PHE A 143 20.72 -7.47 -1.77
N SER A 144 20.75 -8.05 -2.99
CA SER A 144 21.89 -7.90 -3.90
C SER A 144 22.09 -6.44 -4.33
N LYS A 145 21.04 -5.62 -4.32
CA LYS A 145 21.07 -4.19 -4.62
C LYS A 145 21.52 -3.33 -3.43
N LEU A 146 21.54 -3.90 -2.21
CA LEU A 146 21.92 -3.23 -0.96
C LEU A 146 23.32 -3.63 -0.51
N MET A 147 24.30 -3.52 -1.40
CA MET A 147 25.68 -4.03 -1.16
C MET A 147 26.51 -3.16 -0.23
N THR A 148 26.19 -1.89 -0.03
CA THR A 148 26.96 -0.98 0.84
C THR A 148 26.57 -1.11 2.30
N PRO A 149 27.52 -1.06 3.26
CA PRO A 149 27.17 -0.97 4.67
C PRO A 149 26.51 0.39 4.97
N PHE A 150 25.50 0.37 5.83
CA PHE A 150 24.76 1.57 6.26
C PHE A 150 25.09 1.88 7.72
N GLU A 151 25.05 3.18 8.08
CA GLU A 151 25.22 3.61 9.48
C GLU A 151 23.96 3.24 10.29
N HIS A 152 22.77 3.59 9.79
CA HIS A 152 21.49 3.30 10.43
C HIS A 152 20.48 2.79 9.41
N ALA A 153 19.97 1.61 9.63
CA ALA A 153 18.87 1.03 8.88
C ALA A 153 17.60 0.94 9.73
N ILE A 154 16.44 1.17 9.13
CA ILE A 154 15.12 0.95 9.74
C ILE A 154 14.39 -0.13 8.95
N ASP A 155 13.91 -1.16 9.64
CA ASP A 155 13.08 -2.23 9.09
C ASP A 155 11.64 -2.01 9.55
N ILE A 156 10.78 -1.54 8.64
CA ILE A 156 9.38 -1.21 8.92
C ILE A 156 8.51 -2.45 8.64
N GLY A 157 7.87 -2.97 9.70
CA GLY A 157 7.12 -4.22 9.63
C GLY A 157 8.04 -5.44 9.74
N CYS A 158 8.87 -5.48 10.78
CA CYS A 158 9.92 -6.50 10.93
C CYS A 158 9.41 -7.94 11.10
N GLY A 159 8.11 -8.12 11.43
CA GLY A 159 7.50 -9.42 11.61
C GLY A 159 8.04 -10.25 12.78
N GLU A 160 7.40 -11.39 13.05
CA GLU A 160 7.65 -12.19 14.27
C GLU A 160 9.08 -12.75 14.38
N GLY A 161 9.75 -13.06 13.26
CA GLY A 161 11.11 -13.60 13.24
C GLY A 161 12.19 -12.53 13.36
N GLY A 162 11.92 -11.31 12.91
CA GLY A 162 12.92 -10.24 12.79
C GLY A 162 14.10 -10.61 11.89
N ASP A 163 13.96 -11.60 11.00
CA ASP A 163 15.09 -12.18 10.27
C ASP A 163 15.81 -11.16 9.39
N LEU A 164 15.06 -10.27 8.71
CA LEU A 164 15.65 -9.21 7.90
C LEU A 164 16.33 -8.14 8.76
N SER A 165 15.72 -7.78 9.91
CA SER A 165 16.33 -6.90 10.89
C SER A 165 17.65 -7.45 11.41
N PHE A 166 17.72 -8.76 11.69
CA PHE A 166 18.94 -9.42 12.15
C PHE A 166 19.99 -9.49 11.05
N MET A 167 19.61 -9.75 9.80
CA MET A 167 20.52 -9.67 8.65
C MET A 167 21.12 -8.28 8.51
N LEU A 168 20.29 -7.23 8.65
CA LEU A 168 20.76 -5.84 8.63
C LEU A 168 21.71 -5.54 9.80
N ALA A 169 21.44 -6.08 11.00
CA ALA A 169 22.29 -5.86 12.17
C ALA A 169 23.73 -6.37 11.99
N HIS A 170 23.94 -7.39 11.16
CA HIS A 170 25.28 -7.85 10.80
C HIS A 170 26.03 -6.95 9.82
N ARG A 171 25.35 -5.98 9.19
CA ARG A 171 25.90 -5.12 8.13
C ARG A 171 25.83 -3.63 8.43
N CYS A 172 25.00 -3.23 9.38
CA CYS A 172 24.75 -1.84 9.76
C CYS A 172 25.31 -1.58 11.15
N LYS A 173 25.72 -0.36 11.44
CA LYS A 173 26.14 0.01 12.80
C LYS A 173 24.96 0.03 13.77
N LYS A 174 23.79 0.40 13.28
CA LYS A 174 22.54 0.46 14.03
C LYS A 174 21.38 -0.03 13.17
N VAL A 175 20.47 -0.77 13.78
CA VAL A 175 19.18 -1.14 13.18
C VAL A 175 18.05 -0.69 14.10
N THR A 176 16.94 -0.23 13.54
CA THR A 176 15.69 -0.04 14.25
C THR A 176 14.63 -0.92 13.59
N ALA A 177 14.15 -1.92 14.30
CA ALA A 177 13.04 -2.78 13.87
C ALA A 177 11.73 -2.19 14.38
N VAL A 178 10.75 -2.03 13.50
CA VAL A 178 9.46 -1.43 13.81
C VAL A 178 8.34 -2.41 13.49
N ASP A 179 7.43 -2.62 14.42
CA ASP A 179 6.19 -3.37 14.17
C ASP A 179 5.05 -2.79 15.01
N ILE A 180 3.81 -2.90 14.51
CA ILE A 180 2.62 -2.41 15.23
C ILE A 180 2.17 -3.38 16.32
N GLN A 181 2.56 -4.66 16.20
CA GLN A 181 2.13 -5.70 17.12
C GLN A 181 3.08 -5.83 18.32
N LYS A 182 2.57 -5.56 19.50
CA LYS A 182 3.33 -5.68 20.77
C LYS A 182 3.91 -7.07 21.01
N THR A 183 3.22 -8.11 20.56
CA THR A 183 3.71 -9.50 20.63
C THR A 183 4.94 -9.71 19.78
N THR A 184 4.92 -9.21 18.55
CA THR A 184 6.06 -9.22 17.62
C THR A 184 7.27 -8.50 18.22
N VAL A 185 7.08 -7.27 18.67
CA VAL A 185 8.13 -6.45 19.30
C VAL A 185 8.81 -7.19 20.47
N LYS A 186 8.02 -7.80 21.36
CA LYS A 186 8.55 -8.60 22.48
C LYS A 186 9.28 -9.85 22.02
N GLY A 187 8.76 -10.54 21.00
CA GLY A 187 9.37 -11.74 20.42
C GLY A 187 10.72 -11.43 19.80
N VAL A 188 10.79 -10.41 18.96
CA VAL A 188 12.03 -9.96 18.29
C VAL A 188 13.07 -9.49 19.32
N ALA A 189 12.65 -8.75 20.35
CA ALA A 189 13.55 -8.32 21.43
C ALA A 189 14.16 -9.52 22.20
N LYS A 190 13.36 -10.55 22.46
CA LYS A 190 13.83 -11.78 23.08
C LYS A 190 14.85 -12.50 22.18
N LEU A 191 14.53 -12.68 20.90
CA LEU A 191 15.40 -13.32 19.92
C LEU A 191 16.71 -12.53 19.74
N ALA A 192 16.68 -11.21 19.69
CA ALA A 192 17.87 -10.37 19.60
C ALA A 192 18.82 -10.63 20.78
N LYS A 193 18.26 -10.69 22.02
CA LYS A 193 19.04 -11.00 23.23
C LYS A 193 19.61 -12.40 23.19
N GLU A 194 18.85 -13.41 22.78
CA GLU A 194 19.27 -14.80 22.67
C GLU A 194 20.39 -14.97 21.64
N ARG A 195 20.34 -14.22 20.54
CA ARG A 195 21.35 -14.25 19.46
C ARG A 195 22.55 -13.32 19.74
N GLY A 196 22.56 -12.57 20.85
CA GLY A 196 23.65 -11.65 21.21
C GLY A 196 23.75 -10.43 20.29
N ILE A 197 22.64 -10.02 19.64
CA ILE A 197 22.60 -8.88 18.73
C ILE A 197 22.33 -7.63 19.56
N GLY A 198 23.36 -6.77 19.72
CA GLY A 198 23.29 -5.59 20.60
C GLY A 198 23.08 -4.24 19.89
N ASN A 199 23.11 -4.21 18.56
CA ASN A 199 22.99 -3.00 17.76
C ASN A 199 21.61 -2.83 17.11
N ILE A 200 20.57 -3.41 17.73
CA ILE A 200 19.18 -3.34 17.27
C ILE A 200 18.28 -2.73 18.35
N ASP A 201 17.57 -1.69 17.99
CA ASP A 201 16.45 -1.13 18.76
C ASP A 201 15.14 -1.66 18.17
N ILE A 202 14.16 -1.98 19.02
CA ILE A 202 12.87 -2.51 18.59
C ILE A 202 11.75 -1.61 19.11
N ILE A 203 10.90 -1.12 18.22
CA ILE A 203 9.89 -0.09 18.51
C ILE A 203 8.50 -0.62 18.14
N GLU A 204 7.53 -0.49 19.07
CA GLU A 204 6.11 -0.67 18.80
C GLU A 204 5.56 0.63 18.20
N ALA A 205 5.27 0.65 16.88
CA ALA A 205 4.71 1.82 16.21
C ALA A 205 3.92 1.44 14.95
N ASP A 206 2.98 2.32 14.58
CA ASP A 206 2.31 2.30 13.28
C ASP A 206 3.29 2.81 12.21
N MET A 207 3.39 2.12 11.07
CA MET A 207 4.26 2.49 9.95
C MET A 207 3.97 3.88 9.37
N ARG A 208 2.79 4.44 9.65
CA ARG A 208 2.38 5.79 9.22
C ARG A 208 2.87 6.89 10.15
N LYS A 209 3.33 6.53 11.36
CA LYS A 209 3.80 7.48 12.38
C LYS A 209 4.78 6.80 13.32
N ILE A 210 6.05 6.85 13.00
CA ILE A 210 7.12 6.23 13.76
C ILE A 210 7.79 7.31 14.65
N PRO A 211 7.97 7.08 15.97
CA PRO A 211 8.49 8.08 16.89
C PRO A 211 10.01 8.26 16.76
N LEU A 212 10.48 8.58 15.58
CA LEU A 212 11.86 8.88 15.24
C LEU A 212 11.96 10.25 14.57
N SER A 213 13.14 10.87 14.68
CA SER A 213 13.42 12.16 14.05
C SER A 213 13.45 12.04 12.53
N ASP A 214 13.15 13.14 11.83
CA ASP A 214 13.32 13.25 10.40
C ASP A 214 14.78 13.00 10.01
N ALA A 215 15.00 12.50 8.80
CA ALA A 215 16.32 12.30 8.20
C ALA A 215 17.31 11.56 9.14
N CYS A 216 16.86 10.48 9.79
CA CYS A 216 17.68 9.75 10.75
C CYS A 216 18.30 8.46 10.22
N ALA A 217 17.84 7.92 9.07
CA ALA A 217 18.28 6.64 8.53
C ALA A 217 18.88 6.73 7.13
N ASP A 218 19.87 5.91 6.87
CA ASP A 218 20.50 5.77 5.55
C ASP A 218 19.77 4.73 4.68
N LEU A 219 19.11 3.78 5.33
CA LEU A 219 18.30 2.73 4.69
C LEU A 219 16.97 2.59 5.41
N ILE A 220 15.90 2.58 4.64
CA ILE A 220 14.59 2.09 5.08
C ILE A 220 14.29 0.82 4.30
N LEU A 221 13.97 -0.25 5.00
CA LEU A 221 13.47 -1.50 4.43
C LEU A 221 11.97 -1.62 4.74
N MET A 222 11.18 -1.90 3.72
CA MET A 222 9.78 -2.32 3.83
C MET A 222 9.62 -3.60 3.03
N SER A 223 9.50 -4.74 3.70
CA SER A 223 9.40 -6.03 3.03
C SER A 223 8.11 -6.74 3.41
N GLN A 224 7.24 -6.97 2.44
CA GLN A 224 5.97 -7.68 2.60
C GLN A 224 5.07 -7.05 3.68
N VAL A 225 5.01 -5.73 3.72
CA VAL A 225 4.28 -5.00 4.77
C VAL A 225 3.33 -3.93 4.24
N LEU A 226 3.64 -3.35 3.07
CA LEU A 226 2.85 -2.23 2.54
C LEU A 226 1.41 -2.64 2.21
N HIS A 227 1.20 -3.89 1.77
CA HIS A 227 -0.14 -4.42 1.49
C HIS A 227 -1.02 -4.59 2.75
N HIS A 228 -0.45 -4.47 3.95
CA HIS A 228 -1.18 -4.39 5.22
C HIS A 228 -1.46 -2.94 5.66
N ALA A 229 -0.93 -1.94 4.95
CA ALA A 229 -1.11 -0.54 5.32
C ALA A 229 -2.54 -0.06 5.00
N PRO A 230 -3.29 0.51 5.97
CA PRO A 230 -4.58 1.15 5.68
C PRO A 230 -4.44 2.34 4.72
N SER A 231 -3.29 3.01 4.73
CA SER A 231 -2.92 4.10 3.84
C SER A 231 -1.48 3.93 3.37
N PRO A 232 -1.25 3.24 2.23
CA PRO A 232 0.10 3.04 1.69
C PRO A 232 0.84 4.34 1.41
N GLY A 233 0.14 5.39 0.95
CA GLY A 233 0.73 6.70 0.71
C GLY A 233 1.27 7.35 1.98
N GLU A 234 0.53 7.28 3.11
CA GLU A 234 1.01 7.79 4.40
C GLU A 234 2.22 6.98 4.92
N ALA A 235 2.20 5.65 4.73
CA ALA A 235 3.32 4.80 5.12
C ALA A 235 4.60 5.11 4.31
N LEU A 236 4.47 5.31 3.01
CA LEU A 236 5.59 5.71 2.14
C LEU A 236 6.07 7.14 2.46
N ALA A 237 5.17 8.08 2.73
CA ALA A 237 5.54 9.42 3.15
C ALA A 237 6.32 9.42 4.47
N GLU A 238 5.92 8.60 5.44
CA GLU A 238 6.63 8.42 6.70
C GLU A 238 8.02 7.78 6.49
N ALA A 239 8.10 6.75 5.63
CA ALA A 239 9.39 6.16 5.28
C ALA A 239 10.34 7.21 4.66
N VAL A 240 9.85 8.02 3.71
CA VAL A 240 10.64 9.09 3.08
C VAL A 240 11.03 10.18 4.09
N ARG A 241 10.16 10.54 5.04
CA ARG A 241 10.48 11.50 6.12
C ARG A 241 11.68 11.05 6.96
N LEU A 242 11.76 9.74 7.23
CA LEU A 242 12.85 9.16 8.03
C LEU A 242 14.18 9.05 7.29
N LEU A 243 14.16 9.07 5.95
CA LEU A 243 15.38 8.98 5.15
C LEU A 243 16.22 10.23 5.24
N LYS A 244 17.52 10.05 5.40
CA LYS A 244 18.52 11.12 5.17
C LYS A 244 18.56 11.53 3.70
N PRO A 245 19.04 12.73 3.38
CA PRO A 245 19.41 13.08 2.01
C PRO A 245 20.33 12.01 1.41
N ASN A 246 20.00 11.51 0.21
CA ASN A 246 20.67 10.39 -0.46
C ASN A 246 20.51 9.01 0.25
N GLY A 247 19.61 8.89 1.19
CA GLY A 247 19.24 7.60 1.77
C GLY A 247 18.54 6.71 0.73
N THR A 248 18.33 5.46 1.08
CA THR A 248 17.69 4.45 0.21
C THR A 248 16.45 3.88 0.89
N LEU A 249 15.30 3.94 0.21
CA LEU A 249 14.13 3.15 0.56
C LEU A 249 14.13 1.90 -0.33
N ALA A 250 14.20 0.74 0.30
CA ALA A 250 14.10 -0.56 -0.34
C ALA A 250 12.71 -1.15 -0.04
N LEU A 251 11.87 -1.21 -1.05
CA LEU A 251 10.51 -1.74 -0.96
C LEU A 251 10.42 -3.06 -1.71
N LEU A 252 10.01 -4.10 -1.01
CA LEU A 252 9.64 -5.40 -1.58
C LEU A 252 8.21 -5.70 -1.16
N ASP A 253 7.31 -5.90 -2.11
CA ASP A 253 5.92 -6.26 -1.80
C ASP A 253 5.34 -7.20 -2.87
N LEU A 254 4.09 -7.59 -2.71
CA LEU A 254 3.38 -8.39 -3.70
C LEU A 254 3.10 -7.56 -4.94
N ALA A 255 3.34 -8.12 -6.12
CA ALA A 255 2.79 -7.57 -7.35
C ALA A 255 1.26 -7.76 -7.37
N GLU A 256 0.55 -6.90 -8.08
CA GLU A 256 -0.91 -6.94 -8.16
C GLU A 256 -1.42 -8.32 -8.58
N HIS A 257 -2.38 -8.86 -7.84
CA HIS A 257 -2.96 -10.18 -8.04
C HIS A 257 -4.45 -10.21 -7.67
N ASN A 258 -5.12 -11.36 -7.87
CA ASN A 258 -6.56 -11.52 -7.62
C ASN A 258 -6.88 -12.56 -6.53
N GLU A 259 -5.93 -12.95 -5.70
CA GLU A 259 -6.11 -13.96 -4.65
C GLU A 259 -6.83 -13.37 -3.43
N GLU A 260 -8.16 -13.30 -3.50
CA GLU A 260 -9.01 -12.74 -2.42
C GLU A 260 -8.93 -13.53 -1.11
N GLU A 261 -8.70 -14.84 -1.20
CA GLU A 261 -8.53 -15.68 -0.02
C GLU A 261 -7.48 -15.10 0.95
N LEU A 262 -6.48 -14.37 0.43
CA LEU A 262 -5.44 -13.75 1.25
C LEU A 262 -5.97 -12.60 2.13
N ARG A 263 -7.06 -11.95 1.74
CA ARG A 263 -7.73 -11.00 2.62
C ARG A 263 -8.31 -11.70 3.85
N GLU A 264 -8.86 -12.91 3.62
CA GLU A 264 -9.50 -13.70 4.68
C GLU A 264 -8.50 -14.52 5.50
N THR A 265 -7.42 -14.97 4.92
CA THR A 265 -6.48 -15.86 5.58
C THR A 265 -5.25 -15.16 6.12
N HIS A 266 -4.82 -14.04 5.51
CA HIS A 266 -3.59 -13.32 5.83
C HIS A 266 -3.82 -11.84 6.17
N GLY A 267 -5.05 -11.34 6.12
CA GLY A 267 -5.39 -9.95 6.46
C GLY A 267 -4.85 -8.92 5.47
N HIS A 268 -4.67 -9.29 4.21
CA HIS A 268 -4.25 -8.36 3.18
C HIS A 268 -5.30 -7.28 2.99
N ILE A 269 -4.94 -6.02 3.17
CA ILE A 269 -5.79 -4.88 2.85
C ILE A 269 -5.74 -4.63 1.34
N TRP A 270 -4.54 -4.75 0.75
CA TRP A 270 -4.29 -4.63 -0.68
C TRP A 270 -3.88 -5.98 -1.27
N LEU A 271 -4.34 -6.28 -2.47
CA LEU A 271 -3.92 -7.48 -3.21
C LEU A 271 -2.71 -7.16 -4.09
N GLY A 272 -1.64 -6.71 -3.43
CA GLY A 272 -0.42 -6.28 -4.08
C GLY A 272 -0.54 -4.92 -4.78
N PHE A 273 0.51 -4.56 -5.50
CA PHE A 273 0.63 -3.26 -6.13
C PHE A 273 1.13 -3.39 -7.57
N SER A 274 0.52 -2.62 -8.48
CA SER A 274 1.08 -2.39 -9.80
C SER A 274 2.21 -1.36 -9.75
N GLU A 275 3.12 -1.38 -10.72
CA GLU A 275 4.14 -0.35 -10.89
C GLU A 275 3.52 1.04 -10.94
N LYS A 276 2.46 1.21 -11.71
CA LYS A 276 1.73 2.47 -11.83
C LYS A 276 1.25 2.99 -10.48
N ARG A 277 0.73 2.09 -9.63
CA ARG A 277 0.24 2.45 -8.30
C ARG A 277 1.37 2.95 -7.40
N ILE A 278 2.50 2.25 -7.35
CA ILE A 278 3.63 2.70 -6.52
C ILE A 278 4.20 4.03 -7.03
N ARG A 279 4.36 4.19 -8.36
CA ARG A 279 4.81 5.47 -8.94
C ARG A 279 3.89 6.62 -8.55
N PHE A 280 2.58 6.39 -8.60
CA PHE A 280 1.60 7.38 -8.17
C PHE A 280 1.73 7.73 -6.67
N LEU A 281 1.89 6.74 -5.80
CA LEU A 281 2.03 6.96 -4.36
C LEU A 281 3.30 7.72 -3.98
N LEU A 282 4.35 7.67 -4.82
CA LEU A 282 5.63 8.34 -4.62
C LEU A 282 5.76 9.68 -5.35
N GLN A 283 4.87 10.02 -6.27
CA GLN A 283 5.04 11.15 -7.20
C GLN A 283 5.22 12.52 -6.53
N ASP A 284 4.54 12.73 -5.39
CA ASP A 284 4.57 14.00 -4.65
C ASP A 284 5.58 14.00 -3.49
N LEU A 285 6.32 12.90 -3.31
CA LEU A 285 7.34 12.78 -2.29
C LEU A 285 8.71 13.22 -2.83
N PRO A 286 9.58 13.77 -1.97
CA PRO A 286 10.91 14.24 -2.38
C PRO A 286 11.88 13.06 -2.59
N CYS A 287 11.56 12.17 -3.51
CA CYS A 287 12.32 10.98 -3.82
C CYS A 287 12.15 10.57 -5.29
N GLN A 288 13.01 9.66 -5.78
CA GLN A 288 12.96 9.14 -7.14
C GLN A 288 13.14 7.63 -7.14
N ILE A 289 12.40 6.94 -7.99
CA ILE A 289 12.58 5.50 -8.22
C ILE A 289 13.85 5.32 -9.05
N ALA A 290 14.87 4.73 -8.43
CA ALA A 290 16.14 4.43 -9.07
C ALA A 290 16.09 3.10 -9.83
N GLU A 291 15.43 2.09 -9.26
CA GLU A 291 15.29 0.77 -9.86
C GLU A 291 13.90 0.21 -9.56
N MET A 292 13.38 -0.60 -10.47
CA MET A 292 12.14 -1.36 -10.30
C MET A 292 12.28 -2.71 -11.00
N GLU A 293 11.78 -3.76 -10.35
CA GLU A 293 11.80 -5.12 -10.88
C GLU A 293 10.54 -5.87 -10.43
N ILE A 294 9.93 -6.62 -11.35
CA ILE A 294 8.92 -7.62 -11.02
C ILE A 294 9.61 -8.98 -11.02
N VAL A 295 9.64 -9.62 -9.85
CA VAL A 295 10.22 -10.94 -9.68
C VAL A 295 9.10 -11.98 -9.78
N PRO A 296 9.10 -12.82 -10.82
CA PRO A 296 8.07 -13.84 -10.97
C PRO A 296 8.15 -14.88 -9.84
N SER A 297 7.01 -15.47 -9.51
CA SER A 297 6.96 -16.65 -8.64
C SER A 297 7.67 -17.85 -9.28
N GLU A 298 8.23 -18.74 -8.46
CA GLU A 298 8.84 -19.97 -8.98
C GLU A 298 7.76 -21.02 -9.30
N GLU A 299 7.87 -21.67 -10.47
CA GLU A 299 6.90 -22.68 -10.94
C GLU A 299 6.73 -23.89 -9.99
N SER A 300 7.71 -24.13 -9.11
CA SER A 300 7.72 -25.25 -8.15
C SER A 300 6.94 -24.98 -6.87
N GLU A 301 6.48 -23.75 -6.65
CA GLU A 301 5.84 -23.33 -5.42
C GLU A 301 4.34 -23.11 -5.65
N GLU A 302 3.51 -24.12 -5.33
CA GLU A 302 2.05 -23.95 -5.30
C GLU A 302 1.68 -22.71 -4.45
N LYS A 303 1.12 -21.66 -5.12
CA LYS A 303 0.57 -20.44 -4.52
C LYS A 303 1.55 -19.31 -4.13
N LYS A 304 2.82 -19.29 -4.54
CA LYS A 304 3.62 -18.07 -4.37
C LYS A 304 3.30 -17.04 -5.44
N LEU A 305 3.08 -15.81 -5.01
CA LEU A 305 2.71 -14.68 -5.85
C LEU A 305 3.97 -13.97 -6.37
N PRO A 306 3.91 -13.34 -7.56
CA PRO A 306 5.00 -12.51 -8.03
C PRO A 306 5.21 -11.33 -7.07
N ALA A 307 6.45 -10.93 -6.90
CA ALA A 307 6.82 -9.80 -6.06
C ALA A 307 7.21 -8.59 -6.92
N ILE A 308 7.06 -7.40 -6.37
CA ILE A 308 7.53 -6.16 -6.95
C ILE A 308 8.56 -5.52 -6.03
N CYS A 309 9.72 -5.17 -6.59
CA CYS A 309 10.83 -4.54 -5.89
C CYS A 309 11.03 -3.12 -6.39
N PHE A 310 11.24 -2.18 -5.48
CA PHE A 310 11.65 -0.80 -5.77
C PHE A 310 12.84 -0.38 -4.94
N ILE A 311 13.78 0.30 -5.57
CA ILE A 311 14.83 1.08 -4.91
C ILE A 311 14.52 2.55 -5.17
N VAL A 312 14.33 3.29 -4.12
CA VAL A 312 13.97 4.72 -4.13
C VAL A 312 15.06 5.51 -3.44
N LYS A 313 15.45 6.64 -4.01
CA LYS A 313 16.49 7.55 -3.49
C LYS A 313 15.99 9.00 -3.44
#